data_bb6e6cea7a44a8c59ec81bdf80c5dbc1
#
_entry.id   bb6e6cea7a44a8c59ec81bdf80c5dbc1
#
_cell.length_a   1.000
_cell.length_b   1.000
_cell.length_c   1.000
_cell.angle_alpha   90.00
_cell.angle_beta   90.00
_cell.angle_gamma   90.00
#
_symmetry.space_group_name_H-M   'P 1'
#
loop_
_entity.id
_entity.type
_entity.pdbx_description
1 polymer ?
#
loop_
_entity_poly.entity_id
_entity_poly.type
_entity_poly.pdbx_seq_one_letter_code
_entity_poly.pdbx_strand_id
1 'polypeptide(L)'
;MTTRTVLLIDDDNDLREVIVEQLSLYEEFDVLQEASATKGIETARGAMIDLIVMDVGLPDMDGREAVKLLRKSGFKAPIIMLTGHDTDSDTILGLEAGANDYVTKPFKFAVLLARMRAQLRQHEQSEDATFVVGPYTFKPSQKLLLDA
;
A
#
# COMPACT_ATOMS: atom_id res chain seq x y z
N MET A 1 -7.78 19.54 -3.46
CA MET A 1 -7.54 18.32 -2.69
C MET A 1 -6.86 17.28 -3.58
N THR A 2 -5.81 16.69 -3.09
CA THR A 2 -5.03 15.75 -3.88
C THR A 2 -5.67 14.37 -3.87
N THR A 3 -5.88 13.80 -5.06
CA THR A 3 -6.39 12.45 -5.19
C THR A 3 -5.25 11.45 -5.04
N ARG A 4 -5.50 10.35 -4.35
CA ARG A 4 -4.53 9.27 -4.15
C ARG A 4 -4.89 8.10 -5.04
N THR A 5 -3.91 7.58 -5.75
CA THR A 5 -4.12 6.42 -6.61
C THR A 5 -3.80 5.15 -5.83
N VAL A 6 -4.81 4.28 -5.73
CA VAL A 6 -4.70 2.99 -5.03
C VAL A 6 -4.71 1.88 -6.07
N LEU A 7 -3.74 0.99 -5.99
CA LEU A 7 -3.71 -0.21 -6.84
C LEU A 7 -4.15 -1.40 -6.01
N LEU A 8 -5.26 -2.01 -6.40
CA LEU A 8 -5.82 -3.16 -5.72
C LEU A 8 -5.49 -4.41 -6.52
N ILE A 9 -4.78 -5.35 -5.91
CA ILE A 9 -4.36 -6.60 -6.56
C ILE A 9 -4.96 -7.77 -5.79
N ASP A 10 -5.95 -8.43 -6.40
CA ASP A 10 -6.64 -9.56 -5.79
C ASP A 10 -7.31 -10.36 -6.90
N ASP A 11 -7.15 -11.68 -6.88
CA ASP A 11 -7.75 -12.54 -7.91
C ASP A 11 -9.21 -12.84 -7.64
N ASP A 12 -9.73 -12.49 -6.47
CA ASP A 12 -11.15 -12.64 -6.15
C ASP A 12 -11.92 -11.48 -6.78
N ASN A 13 -12.57 -11.76 -7.91
CA ASN A 13 -13.27 -10.73 -8.66
C ASN A 13 -14.40 -10.07 -7.86
N ASP A 14 -15.11 -10.86 -7.06
CA ASP A 14 -16.23 -10.35 -6.26
C ASP A 14 -15.74 -9.42 -5.17
N LEU A 15 -14.70 -9.82 -4.45
CA LEU A 15 -14.13 -8.99 -3.41
C LEU A 15 -13.55 -7.70 -3.98
N ARG A 16 -12.83 -7.82 -5.10
CA ARG A 16 -12.25 -6.66 -5.76
C ARG A 16 -13.34 -5.67 -6.16
N GLU A 17 -14.43 -6.17 -6.72
CA GLU A 17 -15.55 -5.33 -7.13
C GLU A 17 -16.18 -4.58 -5.96
N VAL A 18 -16.38 -5.28 -4.83
CA VAL A 18 -16.94 -4.67 -3.63
C VAL A 18 -16.04 -3.56 -3.11
N ILE A 19 -14.74 -3.80 -3.05
CA ILE A 19 -13.78 -2.81 -2.57
C ILE A 19 -13.77 -1.59 -3.50
N VAL A 20 -13.74 -1.81 -4.80
CA VAL A 20 -13.75 -0.72 -5.79
C VAL A 20 -15.02 0.12 -5.64
N GLU A 21 -16.18 -0.53 -5.52
CA GLU A 21 -17.44 0.19 -5.34
C GLU A 21 -17.42 1.06 -4.09
N GLN A 22 -16.93 0.50 -2.98
CA GLN A 22 -16.87 1.24 -1.73
C GLN A 22 -15.90 2.43 -1.82
N LEU A 23 -14.73 2.22 -2.40
CA LEU A 23 -13.74 3.29 -2.55
C LEU A 23 -14.21 4.37 -3.50
N SER A 24 -15.02 4.03 -4.50
CA SER A 24 -15.51 5.01 -5.46
C SER A 24 -16.48 6.03 -4.84
N LEU A 25 -16.97 5.76 -3.63
CA LEU A 25 -17.80 6.71 -2.90
C LEU A 25 -16.98 7.86 -2.30
N TYR A 26 -15.66 7.74 -2.32
CA TYR A 26 -14.76 8.75 -1.74
C TYR A 26 -13.97 9.43 -2.84
N GLU A 27 -14.09 10.73 -2.94
CA GLU A 27 -13.41 11.51 -3.97
C GLU A 27 -11.91 11.53 -3.80
N GLU A 28 -11.44 11.17 -2.61
CA GLU A 28 -10.00 11.19 -2.31
C GLU A 28 -9.23 10.06 -2.99
N PHE A 29 -9.92 9.06 -3.58
CA PHE A 29 -9.25 7.90 -4.17
C PHE A 29 -9.57 7.72 -5.65
N ASP A 30 -8.52 7.40 -6.43
CA ASP A 30 -8.66 6.79 -7.74
C ASP A 30 -8.18 5.34 -7.59
N VAL A 31 -8.90 4.38 -8.16
CA VAL A 31 -8.58 2.97 -7.97
C VAL A 31 -8.24 2.30 -9.30
N LEU A 32 -7.07 1.67 -9.34
CA LEU A 32 -6.69 0.76 -10.41
C LEU A 32 -6.78 -0.65 -9.85
N GLN A 33 -7.08 -1.64 -10.70
CA GLN A 33 -7.23 -3.00 -10.21
C GLN A 33 -6.58 -4.00 -11.15
N GLU A 34 -5.98 -5.04 -10.55
CA GLU A 34 -5.38 -6.15 -11.28
C GLU A 34 -5.70 -7.45 -10.59
N ALA A 35 -5.76 -8.53 -11.36
CA ALA A 35 -6.15 -9.84 -10.83
C ALA A 35 -4.95 -10.75 -10.55
N SER A 36 -3.74 -10.34 -10.88
CA SER A 36 -2.54 -11.16 -10.69
C SER A 36 -1.37 -10.31 -10.24
N ALA A 37 -0.37 -10.95 -9.66
CA ALA A 37 0.83 -10.26 -9.21
C ALA A 37 1.62 -9.69 -10.38
N THR A 38 1.77 -10.44 -11.46
CA THR A 38 2.52 -10.00 -12.64
C THR A 38 1.92 -8.72 -13.21
N LYS A 39 0.60 -8.70 -13.39
CA LYS A 39 -0.08 -7.50 -13.90
C LYS A 39 0.01 -6.35 -12.92
N GLY A 40 -0.11 -6.65 -11.64
CA GLY A 40 -0.01 -5.62 -10.60
C GLY A 40 1.36 -4.96 -10.58
N ILE A 41 2.42 -5.74 -10.70
CA ILE A 41 3.79 -5.22 -10.75
C ILE A 41 3.99 -4.35 -11.99
N GLU A 42 3.50 -4.80 -13.14
CA GLU A 42 3.58 -4.01 -14.37
C GLU A 42 2.89 -2.66 -14.21
N THR A 43 1.69 -2.67 -13.64
CA THR A 43 0.92 -1.43 -13.43
C THR A 43 1.65 -0.52 -12.46
N ALA A 44 2.23 -1.06 -11.38
CA ALA A 44 2.96 -0.27 -10.40
C ALA A 44 4.20 0.39 -11.00
N ARG A 45 4.81 -0.24 -11.99
CA ARG A 45 6.00 0.33 -12.66
C ARG A 45 5.64 1.41 -13.67
N GLY A 46 4.44 1.33 -14.24
CA GLY A 46 4.03 2.23 -15.31
C GLY A 46 3.14 3.40 -14.90
N ALA A 47 2.78 3.49 -13.63
CA ALA A 47 1.87 4.51 -13.15
C ALA A 47 2.34 5.06 -11.81
N MET A 48 1.84 6.24 -11.45
CA MET A 48 2.09 6.83 -10.13
C MET A 48 1.10 6.23 -9.14
N ILE A 49 1.59 5.35 -8.30
CA ILE A 49 0.75 4.66 -7.31
C ILE A 49 1.10 5.17 -5.92
N ASP A 50 0.09 5.55 -5.15
CA ASP A 50 0.27 6.06 -3.79
C ASP A 50 0.13 4.98 -2.73
N LEU A 51 -0.58 3.89 -3.04
CA LEU A 51 -0.80 2.80 -2.10
C LEU A 51 -1.15 1.54 -2.88
N ILE A 52 -0.59 0.41 -2.46
CA ILE A 52 -1.01 -0.90 -2.97
C ILE A 52 -1.75 -1.65 -1.87
N VAL A 53 -2.88 -2.26 -2.23
CA VAL A 53 -3.59 -3.23 -1.39
C VAL A 53 -3.53 -4.55 -2.14
N MET A 54 -2.87 -5.55 -1.57
CA MET A 54 -2.52 -6.77 -2.30
C MET A 54 -2.85 -8.02 -1.51
N ASP A 55 -3.52 -8.97 -2.16
CA ASP A 55 -3.79 -10.27 -1.58
C ASP A 55 -2.50 -11.10 -1.51
N VAL A 56 -2.33 -11.86 -0.45
CA VAL A 56 -1.19 -12.77 -0.29
C VAL A 56 -1.31 -13.96 -1.24
N GLY A 57 -2.51 -14.50 -1.41
CA GLY A 57 -2.73 -15.74 -2.15
C GLY A 57 -3.02 -15.53 -3.63
N LEU A 58 -2.14 -14.88 -4.36
CA LEU A 58 -2.34 -14.64 -5.78
C LEU A 58 -2.02 -15.90 -6.60
N PRO A 59 -2.64 -16.05 -7.80
CA PRO A 59 -2.50 -17.30 -8.56
C PRO A 59 -1.13 -17.52 -9.18
N ASP A 60 -0.41 -16.44 -9.52
CA ASP A 60 0.86 -16.54 -10.23
C ASP A 60 2.08 -16.41 -9.35
N MET A 61 1.95 -15.86 -8.15
CA MET A 61 3.02 -15.85 -7.17
C MET A 61 2.48 -15.47 -5.80
N ASP A 62 3.22 -15.83 -4.76
CA ASP A 62 2.89 -15.40 -3.40
C ASP A 62 3.01 -13.89 -3.32
N GLY A 63 2.01 -13.23 -2.71
CA GLY A 63 2.03 -11.77 -2.58
C GLY A 63 3.27 -11.23 -1.90
N ARG A 64 3.84 -12.00 -0.96
CA ARG A 64 5.07 -11.61 -0.27
C ARG A 64 6.25 -11.54 -1.25
N GLU A 65 6.32 -12.46 -2.21
CA GLU A 65 7.34 -12.39 -3.25
C GLU A 65 7.14 -11.19 -4.15
N ALA A 66 5.89 -10.87 -4.46
CA ALA A 66 5.57 -9.68 -5.25
C ALA A 66 6.05 -8.41 -4.55
N VAL A 67 5.85 -8.33 -3.21
CA VAL A 67 6.32 -7.18 -2.42
C VAL A 67 7.83 -7.06 -2.51
N LYS A 68 8.55 -8.17 -2.38
CA LYS A 68 10.01 -8.15 -2.49
C LYS A 68 10.47 -7.62 -3.85
N LEU A 69 9.82 -8.07 -4.91
CA LEU A 69 10.16 -7.61 -6.27
C LEU A 69 9.88 -6.12 -6.44
N LEU A 70 8.76 -5.65 -5.91
CA LEU A 70 8.43 -4.23 -5.97
C LEU A 70 9.45 -3.38 -5.23
N ARG A 71 9.81 -3.78 -4.01
CA ARG A 71 10.81 -3.03 -3.23
C ARG A 71 12.18 -3.03 -3.91
N LYS A 72 12.56 -4.16 -4.51
CA LYS A 72 13.82 -4.26 -5.24
C LYS A 72 13.86 -3.33 -6.44
N SER A 73 12.72 -3.11 -7.08
CA SER A 73 12.65 -2.23 -8.25
C SER A 73 12.56 -0.75 -7.88
N GLY A 74 12.52 -0.43 -6.59
CA GLY A 74 12.50 0.95 -6.14
C GLY A 74 11.12 1.50 -5.79
N PHE A 75 10.10 0.67 -5.78
CA PHE A 75 8.76 1.11 -5.38
C PHE A 75 8.75 1.45 -3.89
N LYS A 76 8.34 2.66 -3.52
CA LYS A 76 8.46 3.16 -2.16
C LYS A 76 7.14 3.46 -1.46
N ALA A 77 6.04 3.42 -2.17
CA ALA A 77 4.74 3.70 -1.57
C ALA A 77 4.32 2.58 -0.62
N PRO A 78 3.41 2.85 0.31
CA PRO A 78 2.98 1.83 1.27
C PRO A 78 2.24 0.69 0.60
N ILE A 79 2.37 -0.50 1.19
CA ILE A 79 1.72 -1.72 0.73
C ILE A 79 0.99 -2.35 1.92
N ILE A 80 -0.32 -2.58 1.77
CA ILE A 80 -1.14 -3.29 2.75
C ILE A 80 -1.44 -4.68 2.17
N MET A 81 -1.14 -5.74 2.94
CA MET A 81 -1.43 -7.09 2.51
C MET A 81 -2.79 -7.53 3.05
N LEU A 82 -3.57 -8.21 2.20
CA LEU A 82 -4.80 -8.86 2.63
C LEU A 82 -4.53 -10.35 2.71
N THR A 83 -4.93 -10.99 3.82
CA THR A 83 -4.63 -12.40 4.01
C THR A 83 -5.77 -13.12 4.70
N GLY A 84 -6.02 -14.37 4.29
CA GLY A 84 -6.91 -15.26 5.01
C GLY A 84 -6.21 -16.01 6.14
N HIS A 85 -4.91 -15.82 6.29
CA HIS A 85 -4.12 -16.49 7.32
C HIS A 85 -3.70 -15.48 8.39
N ASP A 86 -4.04 -15.79 9.62
CA ASP A 86 -3.85 -14.89 10.74
C ASP A 86 -2.86 -15.50 11.74
N THR A 87 -1.72 -15.98 11.25
CA THR A 87 -0.67 -16.47 12.13
C THR A 87 0.41 -15.41 12.27
N ASP A 88 1.04 -15.39 13.44
CA ASP A 88 2.12 -14.44 13.71
C ASP A 88 3.26 -14.61 12.71
N SER A 89 3.60 -15.85 12.36
CA SER A 89 4.71 -16.09 11.43
C SER A 89 4.38 -15.58 10.02
N ASP A 90 3.14 -15.72 9.56
CA ASP A 90 2.75 -15.19 8.25
C ASP A 90 2.81 -13.67 8.23
N THR A 91 2.37 -13.04 9.31
CA THR A 91 2.42 -11.58 9.45
C THR A 91 3.87 -11.09 9.43
N ILE A 92 4.74 -11.76 10.20
CA ILE A 92 6.16 -11.40 10.25
C ILE A 92 6.80 -11.52 8.87
N LEU A 93 6.56 -12.61 8.16
CA LEU A 93 7.12 -12.81 6.82
C LEU A 93 6.67 -11.73 5.84
N GLY A 94 5.42 -11.33 5.92
CA GLY A 94 4.89 -10.27 5.06
C GLY A 94 5.54 -8.93 5.34
N LEU A 95 5.66 -8.59 6.62
CA LEU A 95 6.27 -7.31 7.01
C LEU A 95 7.77 -7.30 6.68
N GLU A 96 8.45 -8.42 6.89
CA GLU A 96 9.89 -8.52 6.53
C GLU A 96 10.10 -8.43 5.03
N ALA A 97 9.14 -8.85 4.23
CA ALA A 97 9.22 -8.72 2.77
C ALA A 97 9.15 -7.25 2.33
N GLY A 98 8.62 -6.36 3.17
CA GLY A 98 8.52 -4.94 2.86
C GLY A 98 7.12 -4.37 2.89
N ALA A 99 6.12 -5.15 3.33
CA ALA A 99 4.75 -4.64 3.51
C ALA A 99 4.69 -3.72 4.73
N ASN A 100 3.78 -2.76 4.69
CA ASN A 100 3.63 -1.78 5.76
C ASN A 100 2.54 -2.15 6.76
N ASP A 101 1.58 -2.97 6.34
CA ASP A 101 0.47 -3.35 7.21
C ASP A 101 -0.17 -4.63 6.68
N TYR A 102 -1.02 -5.21 7.48
CA TYR A 102 -1.68 -6.48 7.23
C TYR A 102 -3.13 -6.38 7.65
N VAL A 103 -4.06 -6.87 6.82
CA VAL A 103 -5.47 -6.92 7.15
C VAL A 103 -5.96 -8.35 6.91
N THR A 104 -6.55 -8.95 7.93
CA THR A 104 -6.99 -10.34 7.88
C THR A 104 -8.40 -10.43 7.28
N LYS A 105 -8.60 -11.35 6.33
CA LYS A 105 -9.92 -11.63 5.77
C LYS A 105 -10.66 -12.62 6.69
N PRO A 106 -11.95 -12.49 6.90
CA PRO A 106 -12.81 -11.42 6.39
C PRO A 106 -12.59 -10.14 7.20
N PHE A 107 -12.74 -9.00 6.57
CA PHE A 107 -12.55 -7.70 7.24
C PHE A 107 -13.75 -6.79 6.98
N LYS A 108 -13.89 -5.79 7.83
CA LYS A 108 -14.87 -4.73 7.60
C LYS A 108 -14.22 -3.67 6.72
N PHE A 109 -14.94 -3.16 5.75
CA PHE A 109 -14.39 -2.14 4.87
C PHE A 109 -13.88 -0.92 5.66
N ALA A 110 -14.58 -0.54 6.73
CA ALA A 110 -14.15 0.60 7.55
C ALA A 110 -12.76 0.40 8.14
N VAL A 111 -12.40 -0.85 8.47
CA VAL A 111 -11.06 -1.15 8.99
C VAL A 111 -10.02 -0.99 7.91
N LEU A 112 -10.28 -1.52 6.72
CA LEU A 112 -9.35 -1.35 5.59
C LEU A 112 -9.17 0.13 5.26
N LEU A 113 -10.26 0.88 5.18
CA LEU A 113 -10.21 2.31 4.88
C LEU A 113 -9.37 3.07 5.90
N ALA A 114 -9.57 2.78 7.19
CA ALA A 114 -8.80 3.43 8.25
C ALA A 114 -7.31 3.14 8.12
N ARG A 115 -6.95 1.90 7.81
CA ARG A 115 -5.54 1.53 7.64
C ARG A 115 -4.92 2.15 6.39
N MET A 116 -5.69 2.23 5.30
CA MET A 116 -5.24 2.91 4.10
C MET A 116 -4.91 4.37 4.38
N ARG A 117 -5.81 5.05 5.07
CA ARG A 117 -5.62 6.46 5.41
C ARG A 117 -4.43 6.66 6.34
N ALA A 118 -4.25 5.76 7.30
CA ALA A 118 -3.12 5.82 8.22
C ALA A 118 -1.79 5.65 7.47
N GLN A 119 -1.70 4.70 6.56
CA GLN A 119 -0.48 4.47 5.79
C GLN A 119 -0.15 5.63 4.87
N LEU A 120 -1.16 6.18 4.21
CA LEU A 120 -0.96 7.34 3.35
C LEU A 120 -0.45 8.54 4.15
N ARG A 121 -1.03 8.77 5.32
CA ARG A 121 -0.63 9.87 6.19
C ARG A 121 0.81 9.71 6.67
N GLN A 122 1.19 8.50 7.09
CA GLN A 122 2.55 8.23 7.57
C GLN A 122 3.57 8.41 6.45
N HIS A 123 3.25 7.95 5.25
CA HIS A 123 4.16 8.06 4.11
C HIS A 123 4.38 9.53 3.73
N GLU A 124 3.32 10.31 3.71
CA GLU A 124 3.41 11.74 3.40
C GLU A 124 4.25 12.48 4.44
N GLN A 125 4.06 12.18 5.70
CA GLN A 125 4.85 12.79 6.77
C GLN A 125 6.33 12.43 6.66
N SER A 126 6.62 11.18 6.30
CA SER A 126 7.99 10.74 6.11
C SER A 126 8.67 11.46 4.96
N GLU A 127 7.96 11.67 3.86
CA GLU A 127 8.50 12.42 2.72
C GLU A 127 8.73 13.89 3.07
N ASP A 128 7.80 14.49 3.79
CA ASP A 128 7.95 15.87 4.24
C ASP A 128 9.18 16.03 5.12
N ALA A 129 9.41 15.06 6.00
CA ALA A 129 10.57 15.10 6.88
C ALA A 129 11.89 15.06 6.11
N THR A 130 11.93 14.34 4.99
CA THR A 130 13.14 14.29 4.19
C THR A 130 13.36 15.55 3.38
N PHE A 131 12.33 16.32 3.10
CA PHE A 131 12.49 17.57 2.36
C PHE A 131 12.94 18.75 3.22
N VAL A 132 12.72 18.69 4.50
CA VAL A 132 13.01 19.82 5.36
C VAL A 132 14.47 19.99 5.60
N VAL A 133 15.29 19.14 5.18
CA VAL A 133 16.66 19.28 5.40
C VAL A 133 17.33 19.90 4.24
N GLY A 134 16.99 20.68 3.68
CA GLY A 134 17.55 21.06 2.48
C GLY A 134 19.00 21.13 2.42
N PRO A 135 19.71 21.30 2.15
CA PRO A 135 21.05 21.07 1.86
C PRO A 135 21.75 20.73 3.09
N TYR A 136 21.20 20.64 3.58
CA TYR A 136 21.50 20.08 4.33
C TYR A 136 20.83 19.34 4.83
N THR A 137 20.40 19.33 4.99
CA THR A 137 19.59 18.65 5.20
C THR A 137 18.81 18.49 5.85
N PHE A 138 17.92 18.59 5.98
CA PHE A 138 16.85 18.28 6.49
C PHE A 138 16.00 17.88 7.07
N LYS A 139 15.65 17.92 7.65
CA LYS A 139 14.58 17.52 7.96
C LYS A 139 13.56 18.09 8.42
N PRO A 140 12.83 18.62 8.52
CA PRO A 140 11.78 18.93 9.03
C PRO A 140 10.78 18.79 9.56
N SER A 141 10.53 19.09 9.84
CA SER A 141 9.75 18.89 10.34
C SER A 141 9.49 18.79 11.10
N GLN A 142 9.85 19.18 11.11
CA GLN A 142 9.52 19.03 11.58
C GLN A 142 9.51 19.11 11.99
N LYS A 143 10.05 19.72 12.09
CA LYS A 143 9.92 19.84 12.39
C LYS A 143 10.35 19.71 12.63
N LEU A 144 11.31 20.19 12.61
CA LEU A 144 11.41 20.03 12.71
C LEU A 144 11.93 19.87 12.80
N LEU A 145 12.66 20.19 12.81
CA LEU A 145 12.68 19.91 12.76
C LEU A 145 13.06 19.70 12.86
N LEU A 146 13.64 19.98 12.86
CA LEU A 146 13.53 19.63 12.84
C LEU A 146 13.58 19.46 13.01
N ASP A 147 14.20 19.82 13.07
CA ASP A 147 13.91 19.53 13.17
C ASP A 147 13.82 19.41 13.22
N ALA A 148 14.44 19.84 13.14
CA ALA A 148 13.98 19.62 13.05
C ALA A 148 13.67 19.52 13.15
#